data_5a01eda80d94730e4796ae5ddc56f8a6
#
_entry.id   5a01eda80d94730e4796ae5ddc56f8a6
#
_cell.length_a   1.000
_cell.length_b   1.000
_cell.length_c   1.000
_cell.angle_alpha   90.00
_cell.angle_beta   90.00
_cell.angle_gamma   90.00
#
_symmetry.space_group_name_H-M   'P 1'
#
loop_
_entity.id
_entity.type
_entity.pdbx_description
1 polymer ?
#
loop_
_entity_poly.entity_id
_entity_poly.type
_entity_poly.pdbx_seq_one_letter_code
_entity_poly.pdbx_strand_id
1 'polypeptide(L)'
;VLAAGVMVFALFSAASTVYASAGEVSIPKDEKLKKMFVAEQKNLTLQQGNLDKASAFTAKAQALIDKAKAAGKDATSLEAAMGIYQNQIASAQESHNTAASVLSGHSGFDDSGNVVDRNQAYLTVTEAHQMLVVARAVLKQATKDINRAVKEWKQDQKIIDKNVLLAK
;
A
#
# COMPACT_ATOMS: atom_id res chain seq x y z
N VAL A 1 -6.23 -12.80 30.73
CA VAL A 1 -4.89 -12.24 30.53
C VAL A 1 -4.51 -12.53 29.09
N LEU A 2 -4.76 -11.58 28.18
CA LEU A 2 -4.45 -11.66 26.77
C LEU A 2 -3.12 -10.92 26.56
N ALA A 3 -2.08 -11.65 26.19
CA ALA A 3 -0.79 -11.09 25.80
C ALA A 3 -0.91 -10.54 24.38
N ALA A 4 -0.86 -9.22 24.24
CA ALA A 4 -0.72 -8.56 22.96
C ALA A 4 0.68 -8.83 22.41
N GLY A 5 0.77 -9.67 21.40
CA GLY A 5 2.00 -9.89 20.64
C GLY A 5 2.30 -8.70 19.76
N VAL A 6 3.18 -7.82 20.18
CA VAL A 6 3.78 -6.80 19.34
C VAL A 6 4.76 -7.50 18.41
N MET A 7 4.35 -7.75 17.16
CA MET A 7 5.29 -8.09 16.11
C MET A 7 6.05 -6.83 15.68
N VAL A 8 7.21 -6.64 16.28
CA VAL A 8 8.22 -5.70 15.80
C VAL A 8 8.79 -6.27 14.50
N PHE A 9 8.41 -5.70 13.38
CA PHE A 9 9.13 -5.93 12.14
C PHE A 9 10.51 -5.28 12.27
N ALA A 10 11.50 -6.11 12.63
CA ALA A 10 12.88 -5.72 12.62
C ALA A 10 13.33 -5.47 11.19
N LEU A 11 13.62 -4.26 10.96
CA LEU A 11 14.49 -3.58 10.01
C LEU A 11 15.45 -4.50 9.25
N PHE A 12 15.34 -4.38 7.95
CA PHE A 12 16.37 -4.71 6.99
C PHE A 12 17.62 -3.86 7.25
N SER A 13 18.54 -4.38 8.03
CA SER A 13 19.94 -4.06 7.99
C SER A 13 20.67 -5.29 7.45
N ALA A 14 20.64 -5.43 6.14
CA ALA A 14 21.58 -6.29 5.44
C ALA A 14 22.35 -5.43 4.44
N ALA A 15 23.38 -4.79 4.92
CA ALA A 15 24.48 -4.36 4.08
C ALA A 15 25.17 -5.63 3.53
N SER A 16 24.57 -6.22 2.52
CA SER A 16 25.25 -7.23 1.72
C SER A 16 25.94 -6.51 0.58
N THR A 17 27.22 -6.24 0.74
CA THR A 17 28.11 -5.92 -0.36
C THR A 17 28.21 -7.13 -1.29
N VAL A 18 27.25 -7.26 -2.18
CA VAL A 18 27.41 -8.10 -3.35
C VAL A 18 28.09 -7.22 -4.40
N TYR A 19 29.42 -7.37 -4.48
CA TYR A 19 30.14 -6.97 -5.70
C TYR A 19 29.79 -7.99 -6.79
N ALA A 20 28.59 -7.88 -7.34
CA ALA A 20 28.28 -8.44 -8.63
C ALA A 20 28.77 -7.45 -9.68
N SER A 21 29.53 -7.96 -10.64
CA SER A 21 30.00 -7.30 -11.85
C SER A 21 29.03 -6.21 -12.31
N ALA A 22 29.39 -4.96 -12.07
CA ALA A 22 28.60 -3.80 -12.48
C ALA A 22 28.66 -3.71 -14.00
N GLY A 23 27.68 -4.27 -14.68
CA GLY A 23 27.30 -3.75 -15.97
C GLY A 23 27.06 -2.26 -15.77
N GLU A 24 27.75 -1.43 -16.53
CA GLU A 24 27.65 0.03 -16.49
C GLU A 24 26.18 0.43 -16.55
N VAL A 25 25.61 0.87 -15.42
CA VAL A 25 24.21 1.36 -15.39
C VAL A 25 24.21 2.65 -16.21
N SER A 26 23.80 2.54 -17.47
CA SER A 26 23.69 3.67 -18.36
C SER A 26 22.60 4.62 -17.84
N ILE A 27 23.03 5.72 -17.20
CA ILE A 27 22.12 6.75 -16.70
C ILE A 27 21.43 7.43 -17.89
N PRO A 28 20.09 7.53 -17.86
CA PRO A 28 19.33 8.14 -18.94
C PRO A 28 19.74 9.59 -19.22
N LYS A 29 19.52 10.07 -20.45
CA LYS A 29 19.72 11.47 -20.83
C LYS A 29 18.75 12.38 -20.04
N ASP A 30 19.09 13.65 -19.90
CA ASP A 30 18.37 14.65 -19.11
C ASP A 30 16.88 14.73 -19.48
N GLU A 31 16.56 14.77 -20.77
CA GLU A 31 15.18 14.78 -21.25
C GLU A 31 14.35 13.57 -20.79
N LYS A 32 14.98 12.40 -20.71
CA LYS A 32 14.31 11.19 -20.21
C LYS A 32 14.12 11.26 -18.71
N LEU A 33 15.11 11.71 -17.94
CA LEU A 33 15.02 11.92 -16.50
C LEU A 33 13.93 12.92 -16.13
N LYS A 34 13.86 14.04 -16.85
CA LYS A 34 12.79 15.03 -16.69
C LYS A 34 11.40 14.43 -16.92
N LYS A 35 11.22 13.64 -17.98
CA LYS A 35 9.97 12.94 -18.24
C LYS A 35 9.62 11.92 -17.14
N MET A 36 10.62 11.19 -16.63
CA MET A 36 10.43 10.25 -15.52
C MET A 36 10.00 11.00 -14.25
N PHE A 37 10.63 12.11 -13.92
CA PHE A 37 10.28 12.93 -12.76
C PHE A 37 8.81 13.38 -12.80
N VAL A 38 8.39 13.97 -13.92
CA VAL A 38 6.98 14.38 -14.13
C VAL A 38 6.02 13.18 -14.06
N ALA A 39 6.42 12.05 -14.60
CA ALA A 39 5.61 10.83 -14.54
C ALA A 39 5.42 10.34 -13.10
N GLU A 40 6.48 10.36 -12.28
CA GLU A 40 6.39 9.93 -10.88
C GLU A 40 5.57 10.92 -10.02
N GLN A 41 5.64 12.22 -10.28
CA GLN A 41 4.74 13.20 -9.64
C GLN A 41 3.27 12.93 -9.97
N LYS A 42 2.96 12.58 -11.22
CA LYS A 42 1.61 12.17 -11.62
C LYS A 42 1.19 10.86 -10.95
N ASN A 43 2.08 9.88 -10.90
CA ASN A 43 1.84 8.61 -10.24
C ASN A 43 1.57 8.80 -8.74
N LEU A 44 2.30 9.70 -8.08
CA LEU A 44 2.09 10.07 -6.68
C LEU A 44 0.66 10.60 -6.48
N THR A 45 0.22 11.56 -7.29
CA THR A 45 -1.13 12.13 -7.21
C THR A 45 -2.22 11.07 -7.41
N LEU A 46 -2.06 10.20 -8.41
CA LEU A 46 -3.01 9.12 -8.68
C LEU A 46 -3.06 8.10 -7.52
N GLN A 47 -1.92 7.82 -6.92
CA GLN A 47 -1.84 6.89 -5.79
C GLN A 47 -2.50 7.45 -4.54
N GLN A 48 -2.36 8.75 -4.25
CA GLN A 48 -3.07 9.41 -3.15
C GLN A 48 -4.59 9.20 -3.29
N GLY A 49 -5.15 9.41 -4.46
CA GLY A 49 -6.57 9.16 -4.70
C GLY A 49 -7.01 7.71 -4.47
N ASN A 50 -6.10 6.73 -4.64
CA ASN A 50 -6.39 5.34 -4.31
C ASN A 50 -6.31 5.07 -2.81
N LEU A 51 -5.38 5.69 -2.10
CA LEU A 51 -5.28 5.66 -0.63
C LEU A 51 -6.52 6.27 0.03
N ASP A 52 -7.00 7.40 -0.49
CA ASP A 52 -8.22 8.06 0.00
C ASP A 52 -9.44 7.15 -0.15
N LYS A 53 -9.56 6.47 -1.31
CA LYS A 53 -10.63 5.47 -1.54
C LYS A 53 -10.52 4.28 -0.59
N ALA A 54 -9.30 3.80 -0.31
CA ALA A 54 -9.06 2.71 0.62
C ALA A 54 -9.44 3.10 2.05
N SER A 55 -9.11 4.32 2.47
CA SER A 55 -9.50 4.86 3.78
C SER A 55 -11.03 5.04 3.89
N ALA A 56 -11.67 5.57 2.85
CA ALA A 56 -13.13 5.68 2.81
C ALA A 56 -13.85 4.30 2.84
N PHE A 57 -13.24 3.28 2.24
CA PHE A 57 -13.73 1.91 2.32
C PHE A 57 -13.69 1.38 3.77
N THR A 58 -12.64 1.68 4.52
CA THR A 58 -12.49 1.27 5.93
C THR A 58 -13.71 1.72 6.76
N ALA A 59 -14.11 2.99 6.65
CA ALA A 59 -15.26 3.50 7.40
C ALA A 59 -16.58 2.78 7.02
N LYS A 60 -16.79 2.53 5.73
CA LYS A 60 -17.98 1.81 5.24
C LYS A 60 -17.98 0.35 5.69
N ALA A 61 -16.85 -0.31 5.68
CA ALA A 61 -16.72 -1.70 6.12
C ALA A 61 -16.97 -1.84 7.63
N GLN A 62 -16.46 -0.90 8.44
CA GLN A 62 -16.75 -0.88 9.88
C GLN A 62 -18.23 -0.75 10.15
N ALA A 63 -18.94 0.16 9.48
CA ALA A 63 -20.39 0.30 9.63
C ALA A 63 -21.17 -0.97 9.25
N LEU A 64 -20.68 -1.74 8.26
CA LEU A 64 -21.28 -3.05 7.91
C LEU A 64 -21.01 -4.11 8.97
N ILE A 65 -19.83 -4.14 9.55
CA ILE A 65 -19.48 -5.02 10.68
C ILE A 65 -20.39 -4.75 11.87
N ASP A 66 -20.52 -3.48 12.26
CA ASP A 66 -21.36 -3.07 13.39
C ASP A 66 -22.84 -3.45 13.17
N LYS A 67 -23.34 -3.26 11.96
CA LYS A 67 -24.69 -3.68 11.57
C LYS A 67 -24.87 -5.20 11.62
N ALA A 68 -23.88 -5.98 11.20
CA ALA A 68 -23.91 -7.43 11.27
C ALA A 68 -23.97 -7.92 12.72
N LYS A 69 -23.14 -7.34 13.60
CA LYS A 69 -23.13 -7.63 15.05
C LYS A 69 -24.46 -7.27 15.71
N ALA A 70 -25.03 -6.11 15.39
CA ALA A 70 -26.33 -5.69 15.89
C ALA A 70 -27.46 -6.64 15.45
N ALA A 71 -27.29 -7.30 14.30
CA ALA A 71 -28.21 -8.36 13.82
C ALA A 71 -27.91 -9.76 14.40
N GLY A 72 -27.02 -9.87 15.40
CA GLY A 72 -26.64 -11.13 16.04
C GLY A 72 -25.77 -12.06 15.18
N LYS A 73 -25.17 -11.55 14.11
CA LYS A 73 -24.28 -12.33 13.24
C LYS A 73 -22.85 -12.31 13.76
N ASP A 74 -22.15 -13.43 13.67
CA ASP A 74 -20.73 -13.47 13.98
C ASP A 74 -19.93 -12.73 12.87
N ALA A 75 -19.23 -11.68 13.26
CA ALA A 75 -18.39 -10.86 12.39
C ALA A 75 -16.89 -10.93 12.75
N THR A 76 -16.49 -11.85 13.64
CA THR A 76 -15.12 -11.94 14.17
C THR A 76 -14.08 -12.08 13.08
N SER A 77 -14.33 -12.94 12.09
CA SER A 77 -13.40 -13.14 10.96
C SER A 77 -13.29 -11.89 10.09
N LEU A 78 -14.37 -11.16 9.91
CA LEU A 78 -14.41 -9.93 9.14
C LEU A 78 -13.71 -8.78 9.87
N GLU A 79 -13.87 -8.69 11.20
CA GLU A 79 -13.14 -7.72 12.05
C GLU A 79 -11.63 -7.96 11.99
N ALA A 80 -11.20 -9.23 12.10
CA ALA A 80 -9.78 -9.58 11.97
C ALA A 80 -9.21 -9.20 10.59
N ALA A 81 -9.93 -9.52 9.51
CA ALA A 81 -9.54 -9.16 8.16
C ALA A 81 -9.49 -7.63 7.96
N MET A 82 -10.40 -6.89 8.61
CA MET A 82 -10.41 -5.43 8.57
C MET A 82 -9.19 -4.82 9.27
N GLY A 83 -8.77 -5.37 10.41
CA GLY A 83 -7.55 -4.96 11.10
C GLY A 83 -6.31 -5.16 10.24
N ILE A 84 -6.20 -6.31 9.55
CA ILE A 84 -5.11 -6.57 8.60
C ILE A 84 -5.14 -5.56 7.45
N TYR A 85 -6.31 -5.30 6.88
CA TYR A 85 -6.49 -4.32 5.81
C TYR A 85 -6.02 -2.92 6.22
N GLN A 86 -6.42 -2.45 7.41
CA GLN A 86 -6.01 -1.15 7.93
C GLN A 86 -4.49 -1.02 8.07
N ASN A 87 -3.83 -2.06 8.60
CA ASN A 87 -2.37 -2.10 8.72
C ASN A 87 -1.67 -2.05 7.35
N GLN A 88 -2.21 -2.76 6.36
CA GLN A 88 -1.69 -2.72 4.99
C GLN A 88 -1.85 -1.34 4.35
N ILE A 89 -3.01 -0.67 4.55
CA ILE A 89 -3.21 0.71 4.06
C ILE A 89 -2.23 1.67 4.72
N ALA A 90 -1.99 1.55 6.03
CA ALA A 90 -1.00 2.37 6.73
C ALA A 90 0.42 2.17 6.16
N SER A 91 0.83 0.93 5.89
CA SER A 91 2.13 0.63 5.26
C SER A 91 2.24 1.18 3.84
N ALA A 92 1.16 1.10 3.05
CA ALA A 92 1.13 1.71 1.72
C ALA A 92 1.22 3.25 1.78
N GLN A 93 0.58 3.87 2.77
CA GLN A 93 0.66 5.31 3.01
C GLN A 93 2.08 5.74 3.39
N GLU A 94 2.78 4.97 4.22
CA GLU A 94 4.17 5.24 4.58
C GLU A 94 5.10 5.23 3.35
N SER A 95 5.00 4.19 2.51
CA SER A 95 5.76 4.12 1.26
C SER A 95 5.41 5.27 0.31
N HIS A 96 4.14 5.66 0.22
CA HIS A 96 3.69 6.82 -0.55
C HIS A 96 4.30 8.13 -0.02
N ASN A 97 4.30 8.34 1.30
CA ASN A 97 4.86 9.53 1.94
C ASN A 97 6.37 9.63 1.72
N THR A 98 7.09 8.49 1.73
CA THR A 98 8.50 8.44 1.39
C THR A 98 8.73 8.90 -0.05
N ALA A 99 7.95 8.40 -1.01
CA ALA A 99 8.02 8.86 -2.40
C ALA A 99 7.71 10.36 -2.54
N ALA A 100 6.72 10.86 -1.81
CA ALA A 100 6.38 12.28 -1.78
C ALA A 100 7.53 13.13 -1.27
N SER A 101 8.20 12.70 -0.20
CA SER A 101 9.38 13.39 0.36
C SER A 101 10.53 13.42 -0.64
N VAL A 102 10.84 12.30 -1.29
CA VAL A 102 11.88 12.20 -2.31
C VAL A 102 11.61 13.14 -3.49
N LEU A 103 10.37 13.15 -4.00
CA LEU A 103 9.98 14.00 -5.14
C LEU A 103 9.93 15.49 -4.76
N SER A 104 9.53 15.82 -3.53
CA SER A 104 9.51 17.21 -3.06
C SER A 104 10.93 17.76 -2.82
N GLY A 105 11.87 16.91 -2.40
CA GLY A 105 13.27 17.26 -2.29
C GLY A 105 13.97 17.49 -3.63
N HIS A 106 13.42 16.96 -4.70
CA HIS A 106 13.80 17.06 -6.11
C HIS A 106 15.32 17.12 -6.37
N SER A 107 16.11 16.37 -5.58
CA SER A 107 17.58 16.35 -5.71
C SER A 107 17.99 16.00 -7.14
N GLY A 108 18.90 16.80 -7.70
CA GLY A 108 19.36 16.70 -9.09
C GLY A 108 18.49 17.44 -10.12
N PHE A 109 17.40 18.09 -9.67
CA PHE A 109 16.54 18.95 -10.49
C PHE A 109 16.50 20.37 -9.91
N ASP A 110 16.31 21.36 -10.78
CA ASP A 110 15.99 22.74 -10.35
C ASP A 110 14.47 22.89 -10.10
N ASP A 111 14.05 24.06 -9.60
CA ASP A 111 12.64 24.39 -9.31
C ASP A 111 11.74 24.32 -10.56
N SER A 112 12.32 24.36 -11.76
CA SER A 112 11.61 24.21 -13.04
C SER A 112 11.58 22.74 -13.52
N GLY A 113 12.19 21.82 -12.76
CA GLY A 113 12.30 20.40 -13.09
C GLY A 113 13.33 20.08 -14.17
N ASN A 114 14.28 20.99 -14.44
CA ASN A 114 15.40 20.69 -15.33
C ASN A 114 16.49 19.94 -14.55
N VAL A 115 17.19 19.03 -15.22
CA VAL A 115 18.29 18.27 -14.62
C VAL A 115 19.51 19.18 -14.44
N VAL A 116 19.98 19.32 -13.20
CA VAL A 116 21.20 20.04 -12.81
C VAL A 116 22.30 19.07 -12.36
N ASP A 117 21.93 17.90 -11.83
CA ASP A 117 22.84 16.80 -11.54
C ASP A 117 22.19 15.49 -12.00
N ARG A 118 22.75 14.88 -13.03
CA ARG A 118 22.18 13.68 -13.66
C ARG A 118 22.19 12.45 -12.73
N ASN A 119 23.22 12.31 -11.91
CA ASN A 119 23.32 11.18 -10.99
C ASN A 119 22.28 11.29 -9.89
N GLN A 120 22.14 12.46 -9.28
CA GLN A 120 21.15 12.73 -8.26
C GLN A 120 19.71 12.64 -8.82
N ALA A 121 19.47 13.20 -9.99
CA ALA A 121 18.19 13.12 -10.68
C ALA A 121 17.78 11.66 -10.94
N TYR A 122 18.71 10.81 -11.37
CA TYR A 122 18.48 9.39 -11.58
C TYR A 122 18.11 8.68 -10.27
N LEU A 123 18.85 8.94 -9.18
CA LEU A 123 18.55 8.38 -7.87
C LEU A 123 17.15 8.82 -7.39
N THR A 124 16.83 10.10 -7.48
CA THR A 124 15.52 10.65 -7.09
C THR A 124 14.37 9.95 -7.81
N VAL A 125 14.41 9.85 -9.13
CA VAL A 125 13.31 9.21 -9.87
C VAL A 125 13.23 7.70 -9.63
N THR A 126 14.37 7.05 -9.43
CA THR A 126 14.42 5.60 -9.18
C THR A 126 13.88 5.26 -7.79
N GLU A 127 14.28 6.00 -6.78
CA GLU A 127 13.82 5.80 -5.40
C GLU A 127 12.31 6.09 -5.28
N ALA A 128 11.85 7.23 -5.80
CA ALA A 128 10.44 7.56 -5.82
C ALA A 128 9.62 6.48 -6.54
N HIS A 129 10.06 6.04 -7.71
CA HIS A 129 9.43 4.95 -8.46
C HIS A 129 9.31 3.67 -7.63
N GLN A 130 10.40 3.26 -6.97
CA GLN A 130 10.43 2.05 -6.14
C GLN A 130 9.41 2.13 -5.00
N MET A 131 9.34 3.24 -4.29
CA MET A 131 8.40 3.44 -3.20
C MET A 131 6.94 3.44 -3.69
N LEU A 132 6.65 4.07 -4.83
CA LEU A 132 5.32 4.04 -5.43
C LEU A 132 4.91 2.64 -5.91
N VAL A 133 5.85 1.85 -6.43
CA VAL A 133 5.60 0.45 -6.80
C VAL A 133 5.28 -0.39 -5.58
N VAL A 134 6.03 -0.24 -4.48
CA VAL A 134 5.77 -0.94 -3.21
C VAL A 134 4.38 -0.59 -2.68
N ALA A 135 4.06 0.70 -2.55
CA ALA A 135 2.76 1.15 -2.08
C ALA A 135 1.60 0.62 -2.95
N ARG A 136 1.77 0.60 -4.27
CA ARG A 136 0.76 0.05 -5.20
C ARG A 136 0.58 -1.45 -5.01
N ALA A 137 1.66 -2.19 -4.81
CA ALA A 137 1.61 -3.64 -4.60
C ALA A 137 0.87 -3.97 -3.30
N VAL A 138 1.17 -3.25 -2.21
CA VAL A 138 0.49 -3.41 -0.92
C VAL A 138 -1.00 -3.08 -1.03
N LEU A 139 -1.38 -1.95 -1.64
CA LEU A 139 -2.77 -1.57 -1.87
C LEU A 139 -3.54 -2.62 -2.68
N LYS A 140 -2.93 -3.14 -3.73
CA LYS A 140 -3.53 -4.19 -4.56
C LYS A 140 -3.77 -5.47 -3.77
N GLN A 141 -2.78 -5.89 -2.97
CA GLN A 141 -2.88 -7.08 -2.13
C GLN A 141 -3.94 -6.89 -1.04
N ALA A 142 -3.92 -5.77 -0.33
CA ALA A 142 -4.92 -5.42 0.69
C ALA A 142 -6.36 -5.49 0.14
N THR A 143 -6.59 -4.88 -1.02
CA THR A 143 -7.90 -4.90 -1.68
C THR A 143 -8.33 -6.32 -2.05
N LYS A 144 -7.41 -7.16 -2.52
CA LYS A 144 -7.70 -8.55 -2.86
C LYS A 144 -8.09 -9.36 -1.63
N ASP A 145 -7.33 -9.20 -0.54
CA ASP A 145 -7.51 -9.98 0.68
C ASP A 145 -8.81 -9.60 1.40
N ILE A 146 -9.12 -8.32 1.53
CA ILE A 146 -10.38 -7.89 2.16
C ILE A 146 -11.61 -8.30 1.34
N ASN A 147 -11.54 -8.23 0.00
CA ASN A 147 -12.63 -8.69 -0.86
C ASN A 147 -12.87 -10.21 -0.72
N ARG A 148 -11.80 -11.00 -0.58
CA ARG A 148 -11.89 -12.43 -0.32
C ARG A 148 -12.55 -12.70 1.03
N ALA A 149 -12.09 -12.05 2.09
CA ALA A 149 -12.66 -12.20 3.43
C ALA A 149 -14.15 -11.84 3.49
N VAL A 150 -14.56 -10.75 2.85
CA VAL A 150 -15.97 -10.37 2.73
C VAL A 150 -16.80 -11.42 1.99
N LYS A 151 -16.25 -12.00 0.92
CA LYS A 151 -16.94 -13.05 0.16
C LYS A 151 -17.12 -14.32 0.98
N GLU A 152 -16.08 -14.77 1.64
CA GLU A 152 -16.08 -15.96 2.53
C GLU A 152 -17.08 -15.76 3.66
N TRP A 153 -17.00 -14.65 4.38
CA TRP A 153 -17.96 -14.33 5.45
C TRP A 153 -19.42 -14.37 4.97
N LYS A 154 -19.72 -13.80 3.80
CA LYS A 154 -21.09 -13.84 3.23
C LYS A 154 -21.54 -15.26 2.89
N GLN A 155 -20.63 -16.13 2.48
CA GLN A 155 -20.96 -17.54 2.21
C GLN A 155 -21.28 -18.31 3.49
N ASP A 156 -20.47 -18.11 4.53
CA ASP A 156 -20.68 -18.73 5.84
C ASP A 156 -22.03 -18.33 6.46
N GLN A 157 -22.37 -17.03 6.38
CA GLN A 157 -23.69 -16.57 6.87
C GLN A 157 -24.85 -17.23 6.13
N LYS A 158 -24.77 -17.45 4.82
CA LYS A 158 -25.82 -18.14 4.06
C LYS A 158 -25.96 -19.60 4.44
N ILE A 159 -24.86 -20.28 4.74
CA ILE A 159 -24.88 -21.70 5.20
C ILE A 159 -25.51 -21.78 6.56
N ILE A 160 -25.18 -20.89 7.49
CA ILE A 160 -25.75 -20.83 8.84
C ILE A 160 -27.26 -20.57 8.76
N ASP A 161 -27.70 -19.55 8.03
CA ASP A 161 -29.11 -19.21 7.86
C ASP A 161 -29.92 -20.40 7.28
N LYS A 162 -29.35 -21.12 6.31
CA LYS A 162 -29.98 -22.32 5.73
C LYS A 162 -30.11 -23.46 6.73
N ASN A 163 -29.06 -23.74 7.52
CA ASN A 163 -29.07 -24.82 8.51
C ASN A 163 -30.07 -24.54 9.64
N VAL A 164 -30.18 -23.28 10.07
CA VAL A 164 -31.19 -22.86 11.06
C VAL A 164 -32.63 -23.05 10.52
N LEU A 165 -32.81 -22.84 9.22
CA LEU A 165 -34.13 -23.03 8.58
C LEU A 165 -34.53 -24.52 8.48
N LEU A 166 -33.56 -25.42 8.29
CA LEU A 166 -33.76 -26.86 8.17
C LEU A 166 -33.94 -27.56 9.53
N ALA A 167 -33.56 -26.92 10.62
CA ALA A 167 -33.67 -27.44 11.99
C ALA A 167 -34.98 -27.07 12.69
N LYS A 168 -35.86 -26.33 12.03
CA LYS A 168 -37.23 -25.98 12.48
C LYS A 168 -38.25 -26.83 11.77
#